data_da39719973eb43e5443f35991c79de16
#
_entry.id   da39719973eb43e5443f35991c79de16
#
_cell.length_a   1.000
_cell.length_b   1.000
_cell.length_c   1.000
_cell.angle_alpha   90.00
_cell.angle_beta   90.00
_cell.angle_gamma   90.00
#
_symmetry.space_group_name_H-M   'P 1'
#
loop_
_entity.id
_entity.type
_entity.pdbx_description
1 polymer ?
#
loop_
_entity_poly.entity_id
_entity_poly.type
_entity_poly.pdbx_seq_one_letter_code
_entity_poly.pdbx_strand_id
1 'polypeptide(L)'
;MTARFPVRALACVLSLVATGASAADFTVAVDARECARRLLHVQQTFPAKAGPMELSYPEWLPGEHGPTGPNTDVAGLVIRTAGRTLAWQRDPLHMTTVRFDVPAGASQVELAFDFLLDGSPSGFTAAAGATENLLLLSWNQVSMYPAGRPSDALTCEASLVLPAGWRFATALETRASAPGNVRFAPCSYTTLVDSPVLAGRYFRVVDLSPGDPFPVRLDLACDGEAGLAMTDEEIASMRRLVKEADALYGTRHFRHYDFLMTLSDHTAHFGLEHHQSSDDRVHERTWLDDDLRRYHSNLLAHEYTHSWNGKFRRPTGLATGDFFTPMQGELLWVYEGLTQYLGFVLAARSGLRTAAEAREVLARVAAELDANRGRTWRPLVDTGVEAQSLYEARGAWEHWRRGVDFYDEGLLVWLDADVTIRRLSDGQRSLDDFCKRFHGGPNRGPEVKTYTFDDVVATLNEVQPYDWAKFLRDRVYTVQPHPPLGGLENGGWRLAWADTVGAMQRAREAGGKSVDETYSIGLSLDAESNDVKDVVPGSAADRAGVAPEMKLLGVNGRRASKDVLRDALAATKKTGTIELLLENKEFFRTAKLAYRDGRRFPTLSRKAPEHDWVSEILAPHAN
;
A
#
# COMPACT_ATOMS: atom_id res chain seq x y z
N MET A 1 -27.95 42.35 -8.15
CA MET A 1 -28.18 41.35 -9.22
C MET A 1 -27.80 39.99 -8.65
N THR A 2 -28.79 39.29 -8.12
CA THR A 2 -28.62 37.95 -7.52
C THR A 2 -28.88 36.90 -8.60
N ALA A 3 -27.82 36.28 -9.10
CA ALA A 3 -27.93 35.17 -10.04
C ALA A 3 -28.38 33.91 -9.25
N ARG A 4 -29.65 33.55 -9.48
CA ARG A 4 -30.18 32.25 -9.04
C ARG A 4 -29.72 31.19 -10.05
N PHE A 5 -28.81 30.32 -9.67
CA PHE A 5 -28.55 29.07 -10.40
C PHE A 5 -29.70 28.10 -10.14
N PRO A 6 -30.27 27.47 -11.18
CA PRO A 6 -31.29 26.47 -10.98
C PRO A 6 -30.67 25.19 -10.42
N VAL A 7 -31.01 24.87 -9.20
CA VAL A 7 -30.78 23.50 -8.65
C VAL A 7 -31.63 22.56 -9.50
N ARG A 8 -30.99 21.80 -10.38
CA ARG A 8 -31.65 20.69 -11.08
C ARG A 8 -31.97 19.63 -10.02
N ALA A 9 -33.23 19.61 -9.59
CA ALA A 9 -33.78 18.51 -8.82
C ALA A 9 -33.74 17.25 -9.69
N LEU A 10 -32.74 16.41 -9.45
CA LEU A 10 -32.71 15.05 -10.00
C LEU A 10 -33.68 14.21 -9.16
N ALA A 11 -34.96 14.27 -9.50
CA ALA A 11 -35.98 13.39 -8.95
C ALA A 11 -35.85 12.02 -9.61
N CYS A 12 -34.87 11.21 -9.22
CA CYS A 12 -34.97 9.76 -9.35
C CYS A 12 -35.58 9.23 -8.05
N VAL A 13 -36.89 9.20 -8.02
CA VAL A 13 -37.67 8.56 -6.97
C VAL A 13 -37.44 7.05 -7.07
N LEU A 14 -36.48 6.53 -6.32
CA LEU A 14 -36.50 5.15 -5.90
C LEU A 14 -37.44 5.05 -4.69
N SER A 15 -38.74 5.09 -4.95
CA SER A 15 -39.74 4.71 -3.94
C SER A 15 -39.67 3.21 -3.75
N LEU A 16 -38.81 2.77 -2.85
CA LEU A 16 -38.81 1.41 -2.33
C LEU A 16 -39.55 1.43 -1.01
N VAL A 17 -40.82 0.98 -1.07
CA VAL A 17 -41.57 0.57 0.11
C VAL A 17 -40.83 -0.61 0.75
N ALA A 18 -40.02 -0.34 1.76
CA ALA A 18 -39.46 -1.38 2.62
C ALA A 18 -40.52 -1.83 3.60
N THR A 19 -41.21 -2.92 3.27
CA THR A 19 -41.99 -3.70 4.24
C THR A 19 -41.00 -4.67 4.93
N GLY A 20 -40.47 -4.25 6.05
CA GLY A 20 -39.58 -5.02 6.93
C GLY A 20 -38.70 -4.04 7.70
N ALA A 21 -38.84 -3.99 9.01
CA ALA A 21 -37.95 -3.16 9.83
C ALA A 21 -36.51 -3.63 9.57
N SER A 22 -35.69 -2.81 8.90
CA SER A 22 -34.25 -3.01 8.81
C SER A 22 -33.70 -2.91 10.22
N ALA A 23 -32.94 -3.91 10.65
CA ALA A 23 -32.24 -3.90 11.92
C ALA A 23 -30.94 -3.06 11.85
N ALA A 24 -30.70 -2.38 10.72
CA ALA A 24 -29.49 -1.60 10.49
C ALA A 24 -29.52 -0.26 11.24
N ASP A 25 -28.38 0.14 11.80
CA ASP A 25 -28.18 1.45 12.43
C ASP A 25 -28.22 2.58 11.40
N PHE A 26 -27.85 2.30 10.14
CA PHE A 26 -27.96 3.26 9.03
C PHE A 26 -27.86 2.58 7.65
N THR A 27 -28.20 3.30 6.61
CA THR A 27 -28.07 2.86 5.22
C THR A 27 -27.14 3.80 4.45
N VAL A 28 -26.42 3.24 3.45
CA VAL A 28 -25.59 3.98 2.50
C VAL A 28 -25.99 3.61 1.08
N ALA A 29 -26.37 4.58 0.28
CA ALA A 29 -26.68 4.40 -1.15
C ALA A 29 -25.76 5.30 -1.97
N VAL A 30 -25.02 4.71 -2.91
CA VAL A 30 -24.10 5.42 -3.79
C VAL A 30 -24.53 5.28 -5.24
N ASP A 31 -24.66 6.38 -5.94
CA ASP A 31 -24.81 6.42 -7.39
C ASP A 31 -23.47 6.80 -8.03
N ALA A 32 -22.82 5.81 -8.65
CA ALA A 32 -21.52 5.95 -9.29
C ALA A 32 -21.60 6.09 -10.82
N ARG A 33 -22.77 6.37 -11.40
CA ARG A 33 -22.93 6.48 -12.86
C ARG A 33 -22.19 7.67 -13.45
N GLU A 34 -21.83 8.65 -12.64
CA GLU A 34 -21.05 9.82 -13.03
C GLU A 34 -19.57 9.75 -12.60
N CYS A 35 -19.06 8.56 -12.23
CA CYS A 35 -17.67 8.39 -11.79
C CYS A 35 -16.63 8.86 -12.84
N ALA A 36 -16.92 8.73 -14.14
CA ALA A 36 -16.08 9.29 -15.22
C ALA A 36 -15.97 10.82 -15.16
N ARG A 37 -16.95 11.51 -14.56
CA ARG A 37 -16.92 12.94 -14.26
C ARG A 37 -16.31 13.25 -12.90
N ARG A 38 -15.78 12.22 -12.22
CA ARG A 38 -15.23 12.29 -10.87
C ARG A 38 -16.26 12.71 -9.82
N LEU A 39 -17.50 12.24 -9.96
CA LEU A 39 -18.59 12.51 -9.03
C LEU A 39 -19.25 11.20 -8.59
N LEU A 40 -19.42 11.04 -7.27
CA LEU A 40 -20.25 10.01 -6.67
C LEU A 40 -21.36 10.70 -5.86
N HIS A 41 -22.61 10.32 -6.10
CA HIS A 41 -23.75 10.87 -5.36
C HIS A 41 -24.12 9.93 -4.21
N VAL A 42 -24.14 10.48 -3.00
CA VAL A 42 -24.33 9.71 -1.77
C VAL A 42 -25.62 10.10 -1.08
N GLN A 43 -26.33 9.09 -0.61
CA GLN A 43 -27.49 9.23 0.28
C GLN A 43 -27.34 8.27 1.46
N GLN A 44 -27.52 8.77 2.67
CA GLN A 44 -27.53 7.96 3.89
C GLN A 44 -28.79 8.25 4.70
N THR A 45 -29.23 7.25 5.44
CA THR A 45 -30.39 7.35 6.31
C THR A 45 -30.04 6.81 7.68
N PHE A 46 -30.35 7.58 8.72
CA PHE A 46 -30.08 7.24 10.12
C PHE A 46 -31.39 7.29 10.92
N PRO A 47 -31.69 6.25 11.72
CA PRO A 47 -32.68 6.39 12.80
C PRO A 47 -32.27 7.54 13.73
N ALA A 48 -33.22 8.34 14.13
CA ALA A 48 -32.94 9.53 14.93
C ALA A 48 -33.95 9.73 16.07
N LYS A 49 -33.52 10.39 17.12
CA LYS A 49 -34.35 10.88 18.24
C LYS A 49 -34.19 12.38 18.36
N ALA A 50 -35.22 13.08 18.86
CA ALA A 50 -35.13 14.52 19.13
C ALA A 50 -33.94 14.85 20.02
N GLY A 51 -33.20 15.93 19.68
CA GLY A 51 -32.04 16.41 20.39
C GLY A 51 -30.77 16.44 19.52
N PRO A 52 -29.61 16.70 20.14
CA PRO A 52 -28.34 16.80 19.41
C PRO A 52 -27.94 15.45 18.80
N MET A 53 -27.42 15.51 17.58
CA MET A 53 -26.86 14.36 16.85
C MET A 53 -25.53 14.78 16.21
N GLU A 54 -24.58 13.85 16.26
CA GLU A 54 -23.24 14.02 15.68
C GLU A 54 -22.93 12.87 14.72
N LEU A 55 -22.42 13.21 13.54
CA LEU A 55 -21.93 12.27 12.55
C LEU A 55 -20.46 12.58 12.25
N SER A 56 -19.63 11.54 12.25
CA SER A 56 -18.21 11.64 11.90
C SER A 56 -17.94 11.05 10.52
N TYR A 57 -17.07 11.71 9.78
CA TYR A 57 -16.46 11.17 8.57
C TYR A 57 -15.22 10.35 8.97
N PRO A 58 -14.95 9.17 8.37
CA PRO A 58 -13.76 8.37 8.70
C PRO A 58 -12.47 9.16 8.45
N GLU A 59 -11.60 9.19 9.43
CA GLU A 59 -10.34 9.92 9.41
C GLU A 59 -9.13 8.99 9.45
N TRP A 60 -9.12 8.04 10.41
CA TRP A 60 -8.04 7.08 10.59
C TRP A 60 -8.40 5.73 9.97
N LEU A 61 -7.82 5.43 8.82
CA LEU A 61 -8.15 4.23 8.05
C LEU A 61 -7.12 3.14 8.29
N PRO A 62 -7.55 1.91 8.68
CA PRO A 62 -6.64 0.77 8.82
C PRO A 62 -5.90 0.47 7.52
N GLY A 63 -4.56 0.41 7.60
CA GLY A 63 -3.68 0.21 6.44
C GLY A 63 -3.06 1.51 5.91
N GLU A 64 -3.70 2.67 6.11
CA GLU A 64 -3.17 3.95 5.65
C GLU A 64 -2.24 4.63 6.66
N HIS A 65 -2.17 4.13 7.89
CA HIS A 65 -1.28 4.57 8.98
C HIS A 65 -1.31 6.06 9.31
N GLY A 66 -2.39 6.74 8.96
CA GLY A 66 -2.54 8.19 9.16
C GLY A 66 -3.98 8.67 9.07
N PRO A 67 -4.24 9.96 9.37
CA PRO A 67 -5.55 10.60 9.26
C PRO A 67 -5.83 11.01 7.80
N THR A 68 -5.94 10.04 6.91
CA THR A 68 -6.01 10.22 5.46
C THR A 68 -7.43 10.38 4.93
N GLY A 69 -8.45 10.33 5.80
CA GLY A 69 -9.85 10.49 5.39
C GLY A 69 -10.11 11.78 4.60
N PRO A 70 -10.53 11.71 3.32
CA PRO A 70 -10.59 12.84 2.38
C PRO A 70 -11.85 13.72 2.61
N ASN A 71 -12.01 14.24 3.81
CA ASN A 71 -13.16 15.07 4.23
C ASN A 71 -13.35 16.36 3.40
N THR A 72 -12.27 16.85 2.78
CA THR A 72 -12.32 18.04 1.90
C THR A 72 -13.07 17.80 0.60
N ASP A 73 -13.22 16.54 0.19
CA ASP A 73 -13.85 16.14 -1.07
C ASP A 73 -15.36 15.91 -0.93
N VAL A 74 -15.90 16.06 0.29
CA VAL A 74 -17.33 16.07 0.55
C VAL A 74 -17.93 17.43 0.17
N ALA A 75 -18.80 17.45 -0.84
CA ALA A 75 -19.42 18.65 -1.35
C ALA A 75 -20.95 18.58 -1.26
N GLY A 76 -21.60 19.75 -1.14
CA GLY A 76 -23.06 19.85 -1.17
C GLY A 76 -23.79 19.14 -0.02
N LEU A 77 -23.13 18.98 1.15
CA LEU A 77 -23.71 18.29 2.31
C LEU A 77 -25.03 18.94 2.75
N VAL A 78 -26.10 18.15 2.72
CA VAL A 78 -27.44 18.54 3.18
C VAL A 78 -27.98 17.49 4.13
N ILE A 79 -28.48 17.93 5.27
CA ILE A 79 -29.14 17.09 6.26
C ILE A 79 -30.63 17.44 6.30
N ARG A 80 -31.51 16.42 6.25
CA ARG A 80 -32.96 16.61 6.24
C ARG A 80 -33.67 15.68 7.21
N THR A 81 -34.83 16.09 7.62
CA THR A 81 -35.80 15.21 8.29
C THR A 81 -37.21 15.60 7.87
N ALA A 82 -38.05 14.64 7.49
CA ALA A 82 -39.41 14.87 6.99
C ALA A 82 -39.48 15.98 5.93
N GLY A 83 -38.53 16.03 5.00
CA GLY A 83 -38.44 17.05 3.94
C GLY A 83 -37.91 18.43 4.35
N ARG A 84 -37.64 18.68 5.65
CA ARG A 84 -37.08 19.94 6.14
C ARG A 84 -35.55 19.83 6.22
N THR A 85 -34.84 20.85 5.69
CA THR A 85 -33.39 20.97 5.86
C THR A 85 -33.07 21.41 7.28
N LEU A 86 -32.12 20.72 7.91
CA LEU A 86 -31.56 21.04 9.21
C LEU A 86 -30.30 21.87 9.02
N ALA A 87 -30.10 22.87 9.88
CA ALA A 87 -28.82 23.57 10.00
C ALA A 87 -27.83 22.66 10.71
N TRP A 88 -26.62 22.57 10.22
CA TRP A 88 -25.53 21.83 10.81
C TRP A 88 -24.30 22.71 10.98
N GLN A 89 -23.43 22.31 11.87
CA GLN A 89 -22.15 22.97 12.12
C GLN A 89 -21.04 21.92 12.19
N ARG A 90 -19.86 22.27 11.66
CA ARG A 90 -18.66 21.47 11.82
C ARG A 90 -18.06 21.69 13.18
N ASP A 91 -17.59 20.62 13.84
CA ASP A 91 -16.83 20.73 15.07
C ASP A 91 -15.50 21.44 14.80
N PRO A 92 -15.16 22.51 15.55
CA PRO A 92 -13.95 23.28 15.30
C PRO A 92 -12.65 22.57 15.74
N LEU A 93 -12.73 21.54 16.58
CA LEU A 93 -11.59 20.75 17.06
C LEU A 93 -11.50 19.41 16.34
N HIS A 94 -12.64 18.84 15.97
CA HIS A 94 -12.78 17.57 15.27
C HIS A 94 -13.43 17.80 13.91
N MET A 95 -12.66 18.32 12.98
CA MET A 95 -13.14 18.85 11.69
C MET A 95 -13.84 17.81 10.81
N THR A 96 -13.68 16.52 11.09
CA THR A 96 -14.39 15.43 10.42
C THR A 96 -15.80 15.19 10.98
N THR A 97 -16.18 15.86 12.09
CA THR A 97 -17.48 15.71 12.76
C THR A 97 -18.41 16.88 12.44
N VAL A 98 -19.68 16.57 12.12
CA VAL A 98 -20.78 17.54 11.96
C VAL A 98 -21.84 17.34 13.04
N ARG A 99 -22.37 18.44 13.56
CA ARG A 99 -23.35 18.53 14.63
C ARG A 99 -24.62 19.21 14.17
N PHE A 100 -25.78 18.72 14.58
CA PHE A 100 -27.09 19.29 14.27
C PHE A 100 -28.14 18.84 15.29
N ASP A 101 -29.24 19.58 15.38
CA ASP A 101 -30.35 19.27 16.26
C ASP A 101 -31.49 18.60 15.48
N VAL A 102 -31.90 17.43 15.94
CA VAL A 102 -33.05 16.69 15.44
C VAL A 102 -34.31 17.22 16.12
N PRO A 103 -35.31 17.71 15.36
CA PRO A 103 -36.54 18.28 15.94
C PRO A 103 -37.42 17.20 16.58
N ALA A 104 -38.26 17.62 17.52
CA ALA A 104 -39.25 16.75 18.18
C ALA A 104 -40.18 16.10 17.13
N GLY A 105 -40.44 14.80 17.32
CA GLY A 105 -41.31 13.98 16.44
C GLY A 105 -40.57 13.41 15.20
N ALA A 106 -39.33 13.77 14.96
CA ALA A 106 -38.53 13.13 13.92
C ALA A 106 -38.02 11.75 14.38
N SER A 107 -38.14 10.73 13.54
CA SER A 107 -37.65 9.36 13.79
C SER A 107 -36.51 8.97 12.88
N GLN A 108 -36.19 9.80 11.88
CA GLN A 108 -35.19 9.53 10.85
C GLN A 108 -34.53 10.84 10.38
N VAL A 109 -33.26 10.77 10.07
CA VAL A 109 -32.50 11.82 9.40
C VAL A 109 -31.95 11.28 8.09
N GLU A 110 -32.06 12.07 7.03
CA GLU A 110 -31.50 11.83 5.71
C GLU A 110 -30.32 12.76 5.49
N LEU A 111 -29.21 12.22 5.05
CA LEU A 111 -28.00 12.95 4.68
C LEU A 111 -27.70 12.69 3.22
N ALA A 112 -27.38 13.75 2.48
CA ALA A 112 -26.97 13.66 1.08
C ALA A 112 -25.74 14.55 0.83
N PHE A 113 -24.80 14.07 0.01
CA PHE A 113 -23.65 14.82 -0.46
C PHE A 113 -23.13 14.24 -1.77
N ASP A 114 -22.29 15.00 -2.44
CA ASP A 114 -21.47 14.53 -3.54
C ASP A 114 -20.04 14.30 -3.03
N PHE A 115 -19.42 13.19 -3.42
CA PHE A 115 -18.00 12.97 -3.21
C PHE A 115 -17.24 13.27 -4.50
N LEU A 116 -16.22 14.15 -4.39
CA LEU A 116 -15.39 14.60 -5.50
C LEU A 116 -14.15 13.68 -5.58
N LEU A 117 -14.15 12.77 -6.56
CA LEU A 117 -13.00 11.88 -6.78
C LEU A 117 -11.79 12.68 -7.24
N ASP A 118 -10.66 12.49 -6.58
CA ASP A 118 -9.40 13.16 -6.93
C ASP A 118 -8.78 12.58 -8.22
N GLY A 119 -7.87 13.33 -8.79
CA GLY A 119 -6.97 12.93 -9.87
C GLY A 119 -5.51 12.81 -9.42
N SER A 120 -5.23 12.92 -8.11
CA SER A 120 -3.88 12.82 -7.54
C SER A 120 -3.33 11.40 -7.64
N PRO A 121 -2.03 11.22 -7.93
CA PRO A 121 -1.38 9.90 -7.88
C PRO A 121 -1.02 9.46 -6.46
N SER A 122 -1.27 10.26 -5.42
CA SER A 122 -0.92 9.98 -4.02
C SER A 122 -2.13 10.19 -3.10
N GLY A 123 -2.07 9.62 -1.89
CA GLY A 123 -3.09 9.79 -0.85
C GLY A 123 -3.94 8.54 -0.58
N PHE A 124 -3.50 7.35 -0.94
CA PHE A 124 -4.20 6.08 -0.72
C PHE A 124 -5.66 6.11 -1.20
N THR A 125 -6.66 5.88 -0.34
CA THR A 125 -8.07 5.91 -0.76
C THR A 125 -8.53 7.31 -1.23
N ALA A 126 -7.85 8.38 -0.86
CA ALA A 126 -8.08 9.72 -1.41
C ALA A 126 -7.48 9.90 -2.81
N ALA A 127 -6.58 9.01 -3.25
CA ALA A 127 -5.95 9.10 -4.56
C ALA A 127 -6.88 8.74 -5.72
N ALA A 128 -6.46 9.08 -6.93
CA ALA A 128 -7.19 8.80 -8.16
C ALA A 128 -7.59 7.31 -8.27
N GLY A 129 -8.89 7.03 -8.32
CA GLY A 129 -9.46 5.68 -8.35
C GLY A 129 -10.53 5.48 -9.43
N ALA A 130 -10.70 6.43 -10.37
CA ALA A 130 -11.71 6.30 -11.42
C ALA A 130 -11.22 6.83 -12.78
N THR A 131 -11.70 6.20 -13.85
CA THR A 131 -11.52 6.62 -15.25
C THR A 131 -12.85 6.53 -16.00
N GLU A 132 -12.82 6.66 -17.32
CA GLU A 132 -14.00 6.40 -18.19
C GLU A 132 -14.46 4.94 -18.16
N ASN A 133 -13.58 3.97 -17.78
CA ASN A 133 -13.81 2.55 -17.94
C ASN A 133 -13.77 1.74 -16.65
N LEU A 134 -13.29 2.32 -15.55
CA LEU A 134 -13.20 1.63 -14.26
C LEU A 134 -13.41 2.58 -13.07
N LEU A 135 -13.73 1.99 -11.93
CA LEU A 135 -13.86 2.64 -10.63
C LEU A 135 -13.38 1.67 -9.54
N LEU A 136 -12.53 2.14 -8.65
CA LEU A 136 -12.40 1.59 -7.32
C LEU A 136 -13.09 2.51 -6.31
N LEU A 137 -14.11 2.00 -5.64
CA LEU A 137 -14.88 2.69 -4.61
C LEU A 137 -14.44 2.22 -3.23
N SER A 138 -13.97 3.13 -2.40
CA SER A 138 -13.73 2.91 -0.97
C SER A 138 -14.88 3.51 -0.16
N TRP A 139 -15.52 2.71 0.71
CA TRP A 139 -16.72 3.13 1.43
C TRP A 139 -16.48 4.24 2.46
N ASN A 140 -15.25 4.40 2.95
CA ASN A 140 -14.87 5.52 3.80
C ASN A 140 -15.02 6.87 3.10
N GLN A 141 -14.86 6.93 1.76
CA GLN A 141 -15.05 8.14 0.97
C GLN A 141 -16.51 8.62 0.95
N VAL A 142 -17.44 7.68 0.98
CA VAL A 142 -18.86 7.89 0.68
C VAL A 142 -19.78 7.62 1.87
N SER A 143 -19.25 7.70 3.10
CA SER A 143 -20.06 7.46 4.29
C SER A 143 -19.64 8.29 5.49
N MET A 144 -20.64 8.69 6.27
CA MET A 144 -20.49 9.17 7.65
C MET A 144 -21.13 8.17 8.60
N TYR A 145 -20.74 8.18 9.85
CA TYR A 145 -21.26 7.26 10.87
C TYR A 145 -21.53 8.01 12.19
N PRO A 146 -22.41 7.46 13.09
CA PRO A 146 -22.69 8.05 14.37
C PRO A 146 -21.43 8.17 15.24
N ALA A 147 -21.09 9.40 15.65
CA ALA A 147 -19.91 9.68 16.47
C ALA A 147 -19.95 8.95 17.82
N GLY A 148 -18.78 8.55 18.35
CA GLY A 148 -18.63 7.96 19.67
C GLY A 148 -19.15 6.53 19.81
N ARG A 149 -19.48 5.85 18.71
CA ARG A 149 -19.85 4.43 18.71
C ARG A 149 -18.76 3.58 18.05
N PRO A 150 -18.43 2.39 18.62
CA PRO A 150 -17.51 1.47 17.98
C PRO A 150 -18.02 1.06 16.60
N SER A 151 -17.14 1.06 15.59
CA SER A 151 -17.52 0.76 14.19
C SER A 151 -17.98 -0.68 13.99
N ASP A 152 -17.46 -1.63 14.76
CA ASP A 152 -17.92 -3.03 14.74
C ASP A 152 -19.33 -3.23 15.31
N ALA A 153 -19.76 -2.34 16.20
CA ALA A 153 -21.09 -2.38 16.82
C ALA A 153 -22.16 -1.66 15.99
N LEU A 154 -21.78 -1.03 14.87
CA LEU A 154 -22.69 -0.37 13.95
C LEU A 154 -23.03 -1.32 12.80
N THR A 155 -24.31 -1.65 12.64
CA THR A 155 -24.79 -2.41 11.48
C THR A 155 -25.24 -1.46 10.37
N CYS A 156 -24.81 -1.69 9.14
CA CYS A 156 -25.20 -0.89 7.99
C CYS A 156 -25.65 -1.75 6.80
N GLU A 157 -26.49 -1.17 5.95
CA GLU A 157 -26.86 -1.73 4.66
C GLU A 157 -26.37 -0.80 3.54
N ALA A 158 -25.62 -1.35 2.59
CA ALA A 158 -25.08 -0.60 1.48
C ALA A 158 -25.74 -0.97 0.14
N SER A 159 -25.81 0.00 -0.77
CA SER A 159 -26.23 -0.21 -2.15
C SER A 159 -25.41 0.66 -3.11
N LEU A 160 -25.25 0.17 -4.34
CA LEU A 160 -24.43 0.81 -5.36
C LEU A 160 -25.12 0.77 -6.71
N VAL A 161 -25.15 1.92 -7.39
CA VAL A 161 -25.60 2.02 -8.78
C VAL A 161 -24.37 2.29 -9.66
N LEU A 162 -24.11 1.39 -10.61
CA LEU A 162 -22.99 1.43 -11.54
C LEU A 162 -23.41 1.85 -12.95
N PRO A 163 -22.48 2.34 -13.79
CA PRO A 163 -22.72 2.52 -15.22
C PRO A 163 -23.23 1.22 -15.88
N ALA A 164 -24.10 1.37 -16.89
CA ALA A 164 -24.71 0.23 -17.56
C ALA A 164 -23.65 -0.70 -18.20
N GLY A 165 -23.80 -2.00 -17.98
CA GLY A 165 -22.91 -3.02 -18.53
C GLY A 165 -21.58 -3.23 -17.79
N TRP A 166 -21.32 -2.46 -16.72
CA TRP A 166 -20.14 -2.68 -15.90
C TRP A 166 -20.30 -3.93 -15.03
N ARG A 167 -19.18 -4.62 -14.81
CA ARG A 167 -19.05 -5.72 -13.84
C ARG A 167 -18.37 -5.19 -12.58
N PHE A 168 -18.46 -5.94 -11.48
CA PHE A 168 -17.81 -5.57 -10.22
C PHE A 168 -17.34 -6.80 -9.44
N ALA A 169 -16.43 -6.58 -8.50
CA ALA A 169 -16.03 -7.49 -7.44
C ALA A 169 -15.87 -6.74 -6.11
N THR A 170 -16.05 -7.44 -5.02
CA THR A 170 -15.90 -6.94 -3.64
C THR A 170 -15.96 -8.11 -2.66
N ALA A 171 -15.41 -7.92 -1.47
CA ALA A 171 -15.56 -8.88 -0.37
C ALA A 171 -16.96 -8.86 0.27
N LEU A 172 -17.82 -7.89 -0.03
CA LEU A 172 -19.18 -7.82 0.50
C LEU A 172 -20.08 -8.91 -0.09
N GLU A 173 -20.89 -9.54 0.77
CA GLU A 173 -21.94 -10.47 0.33
C GLU A 173 -23.02 -9.71 -0.44
N THR A 174 -23.29 -10.13 -1.67
CA THR A 174 -24.35 -9.56 -2.50
C THR A 174 -25.70 -10.21 -2.18
N ARG A 175 -26.66 -9.40 -1.69
CA ARG A 175 -28.02 -9.84 -1.38
C ARG A 175 -28.93 -9.85 -2.62
N ALA A 176 -28.77 -8.85 -3.48
CA ALA A 176 -29.52 -8.73 -4.73
C ALA A 176 -28.71 -7.92 -5.76
N SER A 177 -28.76 -8.38 -7.00
CA SER A 177 -28.12 -7.68 -8.11
C SER A 177 -29.08 -7.65 -9.30
N ALA A 178 -29.28 -6.47 -9.87
CA ALA A 178 -29.95 -6.22 -11.14
C ALA A 178 -28.99 -5.41 -12.03
N PRO A 179 -29.18 -5.34 -13.35
CA PRO A 179 -28.29 -4.59 -14.22
C PRO A 179 -28.02 -3.17 -13.69
N GLY A 180 -26.78 -2.89 -13.30
CA GLY A 180 -26.35 -1.60 -12.77
C GLY A 180 -26.85 -1.26 -11.35
N ASN A 181 -27.51 -2.14 -10.63
CA ASN A 181 -27.99 -1.88 -9.26
C ASN A 181 -27.68 -3.07 -8.35
N VAL A 182 -26.87 -2.82 -7.32
CA VAL A 182 -26.39 -3.84 -6.38
C VAL A 182 -26.83 -3.48 -4.97
N ARG A 183 -27.31 -4.46 -4.22
CA ARG A 183 -27.58 -4.37 -2.78
C ARG A 183 -26.75 -5.40 -2.05
N PHE A 184 -26.05 -4.96 -1.03
CA PHE A 184 -25.23 -5.84 -0.20
C PHE A 184 -26.03 -6.33 1.03
N ALA A 185 -25.61 -7.45 1.60
CA ALA A 185 -26.13 -7.92 2.87
C ALA A 185 -25.72 -6.97 4.00
N PRO A 186 -26.54 -6.84 5.06
CA PRO A 186 -26.16 -6.07 6.24
C PRO A 186 -24.82 -6.57 6.81
N CYS A 187 -23.93 -5.65 7.17
CA CYS A 187 -22.64 -5.95 7.78
C CYS A 187 -22.26 -4.89 8.84
N SER A 188 -21.19 -5.13 9.59
CA SER A 188 -20.65 -4.08 10.47
C SER A 188 -20.05 -2.94 9.63
N TYR A 189 -20.02 -1.73 10.20
CA TYR A 189 -19.43 -0.60 9.50
C TYR A 189 -17.92 -0.79 9.26
N THR A 190 -17.22 -1.47 10.18
CA THR A 190 -15.84 -1.90 9.97
C THR A 190 -15.73 -2.80 8.73
N THR A 191 -16.60 -3.80 8.59
CA THR A 191 -16.61 -4.68 7.41
C THR A 191 -16.91 -3.91 6.13
N LEU A 192 -17.84 -2.94 6.16
CA LEU A 192 -18.14 -2.12 4.99
C LEU A 192 -16.91 -1.35 4.54
N VAL A 193 -16.26 -0.60 5.44
CA VAL A 193 -15.06 0.19 5.12
C VAL A 193 -13.90 -0.70 4.66
N ASP A 194 -13.78 -1.90 5.22
CA ASP A 194 -12.74 -2.88 4.86
C ASP A 194 -13.07 -3.70 3.59
N SER A 195 -14.06 -3.30 2.80
CA SER A 195 -14.53 -4.06 1.63
C SER A 195 -14.76 -3.14 0.43
N PRO A 196 -13.72 -2.59 -0.20
CA PRO A 196 -13.86 -1.75 -1.39
C PRO A 196 -14.54 -2.51 -2.53
N VAL A 197 -15.00 -1.76 -3.53
CA VAL A 197 -15.63 -2.31 -4.74
C VAL A 197 -14.82 -1.92 -5.96
N LEU A 198 -14.24 -2.89 -6.65
CA LEU A 198 -13.68 -2.72 -7.98
C LEU A 198 -14.77 -2.92 -9.02
N ALA A 199 -14.95 -1.96 -9.91
CA ALA A 199 -15.92 -2.07 -11.01
C ALA A 199 -15.31 -1.58 -12.33
N GLY A 200 -15.79 -2.13 -13.45
CA GLY A 200 -15.27 -1.70 -14.74
C GLY A 200 -16.02 -2.28 -15.92
N ARG A 201 -15.83 -1.60 -17.06
CA ARG A 201 -16.33 -2.03 -18.37
C ARG A 201 -15.54 -3.23 -18.91
N TYR A 202 -14.21 -3.16 -18.81
CA TYR A 202 -13.29 -4.24 -19.16
C TYR A 202 -12.91 -4.95 -17.87
N PHE A 203 -13.44 -6.17 -17.70
CA PHE A 203 -13.38 -6.88 -16.43
C PHE A 203 -13.16 -8.39 -16.64
N ARG A 204 -12.18 -8.94 -15.92
CA ARG A 204 -11.87 -10.38 -15.95
C ARG A 204 -11.76 -10.93 -14.53
N VAL A 205 -12.26 -12.14 -14.32
CA VAL A 205 -12.12 -12.89 -13.06
C VAL A 205 -11.29 -14.13 -13.33
N VAL A 206 -10.29 -14.38 -12.51
CA VAL A 206 -9.44 -15.57 -12.56
C VAL A 206 -9.57 -16.32 -11.23
N ASP A 207 -10.00 -17.56 -11.29
CA ASP A 207 -10.05 -18.45 -10.13
C ASP A 207 -8.64 -18.97 -9.80
N LEU A 208 -8.14 -18.61 -8.62
CA LEU A 208 -6.79 -18.98 -8.15
C LEU A 208 -6.78 -20.24 -7.28
N SER A 209 -7.94 -20.69 -6.77
CA SER A 209 -8.05 -21.86 -5.89
C SER A 209 -9.25 -22.78 -6.29
N PRO A 210 -9.26 -23.33 -7.53
CA PRO A 210 -10.40 -24.09 -8.05
C PRO A 210 -10.80 -25.24 -7.14
N GLY A 211 -12.07 -25.26 -6.72
CA GLY A 211 -12.62 -26.30 -5.87
C GLY A 211 -12.35 -26.17 -4.37
N ASP A 212 -11.65 -25.12 -3.95
CA ASP A 212 -11.40 -24.82 -2.53
C ASP A 212 -12.66 -24.26 -1.85
N PRO A 213 -13.01 -24.68 -0.62
CA PRO A 213 -14.13 -24.13 0.14
C PRO A 213 -13.94 -22.66 0.57
N PHE A 214 -12.70 -22.16 0.55
CA PHE A 214 -12.33 -20.77 0.79
C PHE A 214 -11.73 -20.17 -0.48
N PRO A 215 -12.55 -19.79 -1.48
CA PRO A 215 -12.08 -19.39 -2.81
C PRO A 215 -11.23 -18.15 -2.76
N VAL A 216 -10.16 -18.14 -3.58
CA VAL A 216 -9.30 -16.98 -3.83
C VAL A 216 -9.43 -16.62 -5.30
N ARG A 217 -9.70 -15.36 -5.61
CA ARG A 217 -9.89 -14.84 -6.97
C ARG A 217 -8.98 -13.67 -7.24
N LEU A 218 -8.63 -13.49 -8.50
CA LEU A 218 -8.03 -12.28 -9.02
C LEU A 218 -9.06 -11.61 -9.93
N ASP A 219 -9.55 -10.47 -9.49
CA ASP A 219 -10.52 -9.65 -10.19
C ASP A 219 -9.80 -8.45 -10.82
N LEU A 220 -9.86 -8.36 -12.14
CA LEU A 220 -9.12 -7.39 -12.93
C LEU A 220 -10.09 -6.40 -13.57
N ALA A 221 -9.89 -5.11 -13.34
CA ALA A 221 -10.50 -4.04 -14.13
C ALA A 221 -9.40 -3.23 -14.84
N CYS A 222 -9.62 -2.90 -16.12
CA CYS A 222 -8.63 -2.25 -16.95
C CYS A 222 -9.24 -1.12 -17.78
N ASP A 223 -8.43 -0.11 -18.14
CA ASP A 223 -8.85 0.94 -19.07
C ASP A 223 -9.05 0.42 -20.50
N GLY A 224 -8.35 -0.65 -20.89
CA GLY A 224 -8.47 -1.29 -22.19
C GLY A 224 -8.52 -2.83 -22.10
N GLU A 225 -9.27 -3.48 -23.00
CA GLU A 225 -9.45 -4.94 -23.00
C GLU A 225 -8.11 -5.71 -23.12
N ALA A 226 -7.14 -5.14 -23.83
CA ALA A 226 -5.83 -5.76 -24.04
C ALA A 226 -5.04 -5.96 -22.74
N GLY A 227 -5.15 -5.03 -21.77
CA GLY A 227 -4.47 -5.11 -20.48
C GLY A 227 -4.93 -6.26 -19.60
N LEU A 228 -6.09 -6.87 -19.88
CA LEU A 228 -6.60 -8.03 -19.16
C LEU A 228 -5.94 -9.36 -19.56
N ALA A 229 -5.09 -9.36 -20.60
CA ALA A 229 -4.44 -10.58 -21.07
C ALA A 229 -3.36 -11.03 -20.07
N MET A 230 -3.49 -12.27 -19.63
CA MET A 230 -2.49 -12.99 -18.82
C MET A 230 -2.19 -14.32 -19.48
N THR A 231 -0.94 -14.73 -19.43
CA THR A 231 -0.49 -16.05 -19.86
C THR A 231 -0.87 -17.13 -18.82
N ASP A 232 -0.89 -18.38 -19.26
CA ASP A 232 -1.15 -19.51 -18.35
C ASP A 232 -0.09 -19.61 -17.24
N GLU A 233 1.17 -19.23 -17.52
CA GLU A 233 2.24 -19.25 -16.51
C GLU A 233 2.06 -18.14 -15.46
N GLU A 234 1.62 -16.96 -15.84
CA GLU A 234 1.29 -15.89 -14.89
C GLU A 234 0.14 -16.32 -13.96
N ILE A 235 -0.91 -16.93 -14.53
CA ILE A 235 -2.00 -17.49 -13.73
C ILE A 235 -1.50 -18.63 -12.83
N ALA A 236 -0.62 -19.49 -13.34
CA ALA A 236 -0.04 -20.59 -12.56
C ALA A 236 0.82 -20.06 -11.40
N SER A 237 1.59 -18.99 -11.60
CA SER A 237 2.38 -18.35 -10.53
C SER A 237 1.48 -17.77 -9.43
N MET A 238 0.35 -17.14 -9.81
CA MET A 238 -0.64 -16.66 -8.85
C MET A 238 -1.30 -17.81 -8.06
N ARG A 239 -1.59 -18.93 -8.71
CA ARG A 239 -2.09 -20.14 -8.01
C ARG A 239 -1.06 -20.74 -7.07
N ARG A 240 0.22 -20.71 -7.43
CA ARG A 240 1.31 -21.11 -6.52
C ARG A 240 1.44 -20.15 -5.34
N LEU A 241 1.22 -18.83 -5.51
CA LEU A 241 1.19 -17.89 -4.40
C LEU A 241 0.18 -18.32 -3.31
N VAL A 242 -1.03 -18.69 -3.70
CA VAL A 242 -2.05 -19.16 -2.77
C VAL A 242 -1.58 -20.43 -2.04
N LYS A 243 -1.01 -21.40 -2.75
CA LYS A 243 -0.50 -22.64 -2.14
C LYS A 243 0.69 -22.41 -1.20
N GLU A 244 1.61 -21.53 -1.57
CA GLU A 244 2.75 -21.16 -0.72
C GLU A 244 2.31 -20.44 0.55
N ALA A 245 1.30 -19.57 0.48
CA ALA A 245 0.71 -18.95 1.66
C ALA A 245 0.04 -20.01 2.58
N ASP A 246 -0.69 -20.98 2.02
CA ASP A 246 -1.26 -22.08 2.79
C ASP A 246 -0.16 -22.92 3.48
N ALA A 247 0.96 -23.19 2.81
CA ALA A 247 2.09 -23.91 3.40
C ALA A 247 2.77 -23.09 4.52
N LEU A 248 2.86 -21.77 4.34
CA LEU A 248 3.47 -20.86 5.30
C LEU A 248 2.63 -20.70 6.57
N TYR A 249 1.33 -20.43 6.44
CA TYR A 249 0.47 -20.10 7.59
C TYR A 249 -0.32 -21.28 8.14
N GLY A 250 -0.61 -22.30 7.33
CA GLY A 250 -1.38 -23.49 7.71
C GLY A 250 -2.86 -23.25 7.99
N THR A 251 -3.36 -22.04 7.82
CA THR A 251 -4.74 -21.62 8.11
C THR A 251 -5.11 -20.39 7.31
N ARG A 252 -6.42 -20.13 7.15
CA ARG A 252 -6.95 -18.90 6.55
C ARG A 252 -7.89 -18.22 7.52
N HIS A 253 -7.88 -16.88 7.54
CA HIS A 253 -8.73 -16.05 8.39
C HIS A 253 -9.76 -15.27 7.58
N PHE A 254 -10.16 -15.80 6.44
CA PHE A 254 -11.18 -15.26 5.56
C PHE A 254 -12.13 -16.37 5.08
N ARG A 255 -13.30 -16.00 4.59
CA ARG A 255 -14.27 -16.92 3.95
C ARG A 255 -14.01 -17.06 2.45
N HIS A 256 -13.53 -15.99 1.83
CA HIS A 256 -13.02 -15.91 0.47
C HIS A 256 -12.01 -14.75 0.43
N TYR A 257 -11.22 -14.67 -0.62
CA TYR A 257 -10.29 -13.56 -0.81
C TYR A 257 -10.33 -13.09 -2.26
N ASP A 258 -10.45 -11.77 -2.46
CA ASP A 258 -10.52 -11.14 -3.75
C ASP A 258 -9.36 -10.14 -3.90
N PHE A 259 -8.39 -10.43 -4.77
CA PHE A 259 -7.42 -9.43 -5.23
C PHE A 259 -8.16 -8.49 -6.19
N LEU A 260 -8.40 -7.25 -5.79
CA LEU A 260 -9.10 -6.24 -6.60
C LEU A 260 -8.06 -5.43 -7.39
N MET A 261 -7.69 -5.92 -8.57
CA MET A 261 -6.57 -5.37 -9.33
C MET A 261 -7.03 -4.34 -10.37
N THR A 262 -6.61 -3.09 -10.17
CA THR A 262 -6.82 -1.98 -11.11
C THR A 262 -5.61 -1.86 -12.05
N LEU A 263 -5.86 -1.93 -13.36
CA LEU A 263 -4.87 -1.82 -14.44
C LEU A 263 -5.08 -0.49 -15.20
N SER A 264 -4.38 0.57 -14.76
CA SER A 264 -4.56 1.91 -15.33
C SER A 264 -3.32 2.78 -15.10
N ASP A 265 -2.94 3.55 -16.11
CA ASP A 265 -1.91 4.60 -15.97
C ASP A 265 -2.50 5.95 -15.50
N HIS A 266 -3.83 6.01 -15.24
CA HIS A 266 -4.58 7.20 -14.85
C HIS A 266 -5.11 7.13 -13.41
N THR A 267 -4.83 6.05 -12.70
CA THR A 267 -5.07 5.91 -11.26
C THR A 267 -3.76 5.96 -10.49
N ALA A 268 -3.80 6.12 -9.17
CA ALA A 268 -2.62 5.95 -8.33
C ALA A 268 -2.14 4.49 -8.34
N HIS A 269 -0.85 4.25 -8.08
CA HIS A 269 -0.28 2.91 -8.00
C HIS A 269 0.18 2.62 -6.58
N PHE A 270 -0.50 1.72 -5.91
CA PHE A 270 -0.17 1.23 -4.56
C PHE A 270 -0.93 -0.07 -4.27
N GLY A 271 -0.65 -0.69 -3.13
CA GLY A 271 -1.48 -1.72 -2.50
C GLY A 271 -2.14 -1.18 -1.25
N LEU A 272 -3.31 -1.69 -0.92
CA LEU A 272 -3.97 -1.47 0.36
C LEU A 272 -4.69 -2.76 0.78
N GLU A 273 -4.30 -3.21 1.95
CA GLU A 273 -4.78 -4.46 2.48
C GLU A 273 -6.15 -4.38 3.13
N HIS A 274 -6.94 -5.42 2.92
CA HIS A 274 -8.21 -5.68 3.58
C HIS A 274 -8.26 -7.12 4.10
N HIS A 275 -9.18 -7.43 5.02
CA HIS A 275 -9.20 -8.76 5.63
C HIS A 275 -9.50 -9.88 4.62
N GLN A 276 -10.42 -9.63 3.69
CA GLN A 276 -10.88 -10.58 2.69
C GLN A 276 -10.67 -10.10 1.25
N SER A 277 -9.90 -9.06 1.06
CA SER A 277 -9.51 -8.54 -0.26
C SER A 277 -8.24 -7.69 -0.17
N SER A 278 -7.73 -7.25 -1.31
CA SER A 278 -6.75 -6.17 -1.43
C SER A 278 -7.12 -5.24 -2.57
N ASP A 279 -6.81 -3.95 -2.42
CA ASP A 279 -6.86 -2.94 -3.48
C ASP A 279 -5.47 -2.85 -4.10
N ASP A 280 -5.31 -3.42 -5.31
CA ASP A 280 -4.02 -3.55 -5.98
C ASP A 280 -4.01 -2.70 -7.26
N ARG A 281 -3.40 -1.51 -7.23
CA ARG A 281 -3.39 -0.58 -8.36
C ARG A 281 -2.04 -0.55 -9.05
N VAL A 282 -2.02 -0.89 -10.33
CA VAL A 282 -0.80 -1.06 -11.12
C VAL A 282 -0.93 -0.46 -12.52
N HIS A 283 0.19 -0.36 -13.24
CA HIS A 283 0.21 0.12 -14.62
C HIS A 283 -0.71 -0.71 -15.52
N GLU A 284 -1.36 -0.05 -16.49
CA GLU A 284 -2.29 -0.70 -17.43
C GLU A 284 -1.67 -1.92 -18.12
N ARG A 285 -0.39 -1.83 -18.49
CA ARG A 285 0.31 -2.86 -19.25
C ARG A 285 1.11 -3.85 -18.42
N THR A 286 0.84 -3.97 -17.12
CA THR A 286 1.62 -4.82 -16.20
C THR A 286 1.75 -6.26 -16.69
N TRP A 287 0.71 -6.87 -17.26
CA TRP A 287 0.77 -8.23 -17.81
C TRP A 287 1.34 -8.33 -19.22
N LEU A 288 1.52 -7.21 -19.91
CA LEU A 288 2.01 -7.15 -21.29
C LEU A 288 3.48 -6.73 -21.39
N ASP A 289 4.07 -6.24 -20.31
CA ASP A 289 5.42 -5.71 -20.25
C ASP A 289 6.21 -6.39 -19.12
N ASP A 290 7.33 -7.01 -19.47
CA ASP A 290 8.16 -7.77 -18.55
C ASP A 290 8.75 -6.91 -17.42
N ASP A 291 9.15 -5.68 -17.70
CA ASP A 291 9.73 -4.80 -16.68
C ASP A 291 8.66 -4.26 -15.74
N LEU A 292 7.47 -3.91 -16.24
CA LEU A 292 6.33 -3.53 -15.38
C LEU A 292 5.86 -4.72 -14.52
N ARG A 293 5.80 -5.94 -15.07
CA ARG A 293 5.45 -7.14 -14.31
C ARG A 293 6.46 -7.40 -13.19
N ARG A 294 7.77 -7.27 -13.46
CA ARG A 294 8.82 -7.38 -12.44
C ARG A 294 8.70 -6.29 -11.39
N TYR A 295 8.41 -5.06 -11.79
CA TYR A 295 8.24 -3.94 -10.89
C TYR A 295 7.15 -4.22 -9.83
N HIS A 296 6.00 -4.74 -10.26
CA HIS A 296 4.87 -5.07 -9.40
C HIS A 296 4.91 -6.48 -8.80
N SER A 297 5.95 -7.27 -9.03
CA SER A 297 6.00 -8.70 -8.68
C SER A 297 5.89 -9.04 -7.19
N ASN A 298 6.00 -8.05 -6.28
CA ASN A 298 5.85 -8.22 -4.84
C ASN A 298 4.46 -7.82 -4.33
N LEU A 299 3.73 -6.98 -5.06
CA LEU A 299 2.54 -6.30 -4.56
C LEU A 299 1.50 -7.29 -4.03
N LEU A 300 1.01 -8.18 -4.89
CA LEU A 300 -0.04 -9.13 -4.52
C LEU A 300 0.38 -10.09 -3.40
N ALA A 301 1.67 -10.46 -3.34
CA ALA A 301 2.18 -11.31 -2.26
C ALA A 301 2.26 -10.55 -0.92
N HIS A 302 2.56 -9.26 -0.94
CA HIS A 302 2.57 -8.37 0.22
C HIS A 302 1.15 -8.19 0.74
N GLU A 303 0.21 -7.76 -0.11
CA GLU A 303 -1.18 -7.50 0.29
C GLU A 303 -1.89 -8.78 0.77
N TYR A 304 -1.61 -9.92 0.14
CA TYR A 304 -2.18 -11.19 0.59
C TYR A 304 -1.70 -11.59 1.99
N THR A 305 -0.42 -11.36 2.28
CA THR A 305 0.18 -11.60 3.60
C THR A 305 -0.54 -10.81 4.70
N HIS A 306 -0.99 -9.61 4.42
CA HIS A 306 -1.69 -8.78 5.38
C HIS A 306 -2.99 -9.39 5.90
N SER A 307 -3.65 -10.29 5.17
CA SER A 307 -4.81 -11.00 5.73
C SER A 307 -4.48 -11.71 7.04
N TRP A 308 -3.24 -12.21 7.20
CA TRP A 308 -2.72 -12.81 8.42
C TRP A 308 -1.99 -11.80 9.31
N ASN A 309 -0.99 -11.08 8.75
CA ASN A 309 -0.15 -10.14 9.49
C ASN A 309 -0.61 -8.70 9.24
N GLY A 310 -1.53 -8.22 10.06
CA GLY A 310 -2.15 -6.91 9.96
C GLY A 310 -3.66 -6.94 10.18
N LYS A 311 -4.38 -7.77 9.42
CA LYS A 311 -5.84 -7.85 9.55
C LYS A 311 -6.25 -8.85 10.63
N PHE A 312 -5.73 -10.09 10.63
CA PHE A 312 -5.97 -11.03 11.72
C PHE A 312 -5.11 -10.69 12.94
N ARG A 313 -3.77 -10.73 12.81
CA ARG A 313 -2.86 -10.33 13.89
C ARG A 313 -2.51 -8.86 13.72
N ARG A 314 -2.95 -8.03 14.65
CA ARG A 314 -2.80 -6.58 14.57
C ARG A 314 -2.13 -6.02 15.82
N PRO A 315 -1.14 -5.10 15.72
CA PRO A 315 -0.61 -4.41 16.88
C PRO A 315 -1.72 -3.74 17.69
N THR A 316 -1.66 -3.83 19.01
CA THR A 316 -2.66 -3.21 19.89
C THR A 316 -2.83 -1.71 19.61
N GLY A 317 -1.73 -1.00 19.32
CA GLY A 317 -1.76 0.43 18.98
C GLY A 317 -2.42 0.78 17.64
N LEU A 318 -2.56 -0.19 16.72
CA LEU A 318 -3.24 -0.02 15.42
C LEU A 318 -4.69 -0.56 15.42
N ALA A 319 -5.11 -1.23 16.51
CA ALA A 319 -6.45 -1.79 16.63
C ALA A 319 -7.37 -0.82 17.39
N THR A 320 -7.74 0.27 16.74
CA THR A 320 -8.71 1.24 17.28
C THR A 320 -10.14 0.73 17.11
N GLY A 321 -11.04 1.11 17.99
CA GLY A 321 -12.45 0.68 17.93
C GLY A 321 -13.31 1.48 16.96
N ASP A 322 -12.73 2.50 16.30
CA ASP A 322 -13.43 3.43 15.41
C ASP A 322 -12.46 4.01 14.38
N PHE A 323 -12.93 4.88 13.51
CA PHE A 323 -12.14 5.58 12.49
C PHE A 323 -11.77 7.02 12.87
N PHE A 324 -11.81 7.32 14.17
CA PHE A 324 -11.55 8.64 14.72
C PHE A 324 -10.34 8.66 15.66
N THR A 325 -10.12 7.56 16.38
CA THR A 325 -9.03 7.42 17.34
C THR A 325 -7.68 7.30 16.63
N PRO A 326 -6.69 8.16 16.96
CA PRO A 326 -5.35 8.08 16.37
C PRO A 326 -4.67 6.73 16.58
N MET A 327 -4.08 6.18 15.52
CA MET A 327 -3.31 4.94 15.55
C MET A 327 -1.87 5.20 16.01
N GLN A 328 -1.27 4.21 16.69
CA GLN A 328 0.11 4.24 17.18
C GLN A 328 0.99 3.31 16.36
N GLY A 329 1.93 3.87 15.62
CA GLY A 329 2.74 3.17 14.63
C GLY A 329 4.01 2.48 15.18
N GLU A 330 4.21 2.34 16.50
CA GLU A 330 5.44 1.79 17.09
C GLU A 330 5.80 0.39 16.57
N LEU A 331 4.81 -0.45 16.28
CA LEU A 331 5.00 -1.81 15.77
C LEU A 331 4.79 -1.95 14.25
N LEU A 332 4.85 -0.86 13.48
CA LEU A 332 4.77 -0.93 12.00
C LEU A 332 5.92 -1.75 11.40
N TRP A 333 7.08 -1.84 12.03
CA TRP A 333 8.15 -2.73 11.60
C TRP A 333 7.80 -4.24 11.72
N VAL A 334 6.76 -4.59 12.50
CA VAL A 334 6.15 -5.94 12.51
C VAL A 334 5.00 -5.99 11.52
N TYR A 335 4.09 -5.03 11.58
CA TYR A 335 2.91 -4.99 10.70
C TYR A 335 3.33 -4.96 9.23
N GLU A 336 4.19 -4.02 8.85
CA GLU A 336 4.68 -3.82 7.48
C GLU A 336 5.99 -4.56 7.22
N GLY A 337 6.94 -4.48 8.15
CA GLY A 337 8.26 -5.03 7.93
C GLY A 337 8.27 -6.56 7.83
N LEU A 338 7.48 -7.26 8.66
CA LEU A 338 7.30 -8.72 8.52
C LEU A 338 6.51 -9.05 7.25
N THR A 339 5.48 -8.29 6.93
CA THR A 339 4.71 -8.47 5.69
C THR A 339 5.59 -8.26 4.46
N GLN A 340 6.44 -7.24 4.45
CA GLN A 340 7.41 -7.00 3.37
C GLN A 340 8.37 -8.18 3.21
N TYR A 341 8.86 -8.76 4.30
CA TYR A 341 9.70 -9.95 4.27
C TYR A 341 8.94 -11.18 3.76
N LEU A 342 7.76 -11.47 4.31
CA LEU A 342 6.99 -12.65 3.93
C LEU A 342 6.45 -12.55 2.50
N GLY A 343 5.99 -11.37 2.08
CA GLY A 343 5.59 -11.10 0.68
C GLY A 343 6.76 -11.30 -0.29
N PHE A 344 7.96 -10.82 0.09
CA PHE A 344 9.19 -11.05 -0.67
C PHE A 344 9.50 -12.54 -0.81
N VAL A 345 9.40 -13.33 0.26
CA VAL A 345 9.62 -14.79 0.26
C VAL A 345 8.56 -15.49 -0.60
N LEU A 346 7.28 -15.17 -0.41
CA LEU A 346 6.17 -15.76 -1.15
C LEU A 346 6.25 -15.45 -2.65
N ALA A 347 6.64 -14.24 -3.04
CA ALA A 347 6.84 -13.87 -4.45
C ALA A 347 7.94 -14.72 -5.11
N ALA A 348 9.01 -15.06 -4.37
CA ALA A 348 10.06 -15.95 -4.87
C ALA A 348 9.61 -17.41 -4.93
N ARG A 349 9.00 -17.92 -3.86
CA ARG A 349 8.51 -19.32 -3.76
C ARG A 349 7.46 -19.64 -4.82
N SER A 350 6.57 -18.69 -5.11
CA SER A 350 5.50 -18.86 -6.12
C SER A 350 5.97 -18.72 -7.56
N GLY A 351 7.17 -18.17 -7.79
CA GLY A 351 7.69 -17.89 -9.12
C GLY A 351 7.17 -16.59 -9.75
N LEU A 352 6.49 -15.72 -8.99
CA LEU A 352 6.23 -14.33 -9.39
C LEU A 352 7.54 -13.56 -9.57
N ARG A 353 8.59 -14.02 -8.90
CA ARG A 353 9.96 -13.53 -8.99
C ARG A 353 10.92 -14.72 -8.96
N THR A 354 11.90 -14.75 -9.83
CA THR A 354 12.94 -15.79 -9.79
C THR A 354 13.85 -15.59 -8.56
N ALA A 355 14.52 -16.65 -8.10
CA ALA A 355 15.49 -16.54 -7.01
C ALA A 355 16.66 -15.58 -7.33
N ALA A 356 17.02 -15.41 -8.60
CA ALA A 356 18.03 -14.44 -9.03
C ALA A 356 17.50 -13.00 -8.87
N GLU A 357 16.30 -12.72 -9.34
CA GLU A 357 15.63 -11.42 -9.17
C GLU A 357 15.41 -11.09 -7.70
N ALA A 358 15.03 -12.07 -6.86
CA ALA A 358 14.92 -11.88 -5.42
C ALA A 358 16.26 -11.46 -4.79
N ARG A 359 17.38 -12.07 -5.19
CA ARG A 359 18.71 -11.65 -4.73
C ARG A 359 19.09 -10.25 -5.21
N GLU A 360 18.70 -9.84 -6.43
CA GLU A 360 18.87 -8.45 -6.89
C GLU A 360 18.10 -7.47 -5.99
N VAL A 361 16.88 -7.81 -5.59
CA VAL A 361 16.08 -6.98 -4.67
C VAL A 361 16.76 -6.87 -3.30
N LEU A 362 17.22 -7.97 -2.71
CA LEU A 362 17.95 -7.93 -1.44
C LEU A 362 19.22 -7.09 -1.53
N ALA A 363 19.97 -7.18 -2.64
CA ALA A 363 21.15 -6.36 -2.87
C ALA A 363 20.81 -4.87 -2.91
N ARG A 364 19.73 -4.52 -3.62
CA ARG A 364 19.24 -3.14 -3.69
C ARG A 364 18.82 -2.62 -2.31
N VAL A 365 17.97 -3.35 -1.61
CA VAL A 365 17.49 -2.98 -0.26
C VAL A 365 18.67 -2.75 0.69
N ALA A 366 19.64 -3.68 0.71
CA ALA A 366 20.83 -3.56 1.54
C ALA A 366 21.65 -2.31 1.18
N ALA A 367 21.86 -2.04 -0.10
CA ALA A 367 22.66 -0.90 -0.58
C ALA A 367 21.95 0.44 -0.35
N GLU A 368 20.64 0.50 -0.56
CA GLU A 368 19.82 1.70 -0.35
C GLU A 368 19.80 2.12 1.11
N LEU A 369 19.57 1.17 2.00
CA LEU A 369 19.59 1.40 3.43
C LEU A 369 21.00 1.74 3.97
N ASP A 370 22.08 1.20 3.37
CA ASP A 370 23.45 1.56 3.74
C ASP A 370 23.83 2.97 3.25
N ALA A 371 23.26 3.40 2.12
CA ALA A 371 23.40 4.77 1.62
C ALA A 371 22.59 5.79 2.43
N ASN A 372 21.54 5.36 3.13
CA ASN A 372 20.64 6.22 3.90
C ASN A 372 21.33 6.77 5.16
N ARG A 373 21.70 8.05 5.12
CA ARG A 373 22.37 8.75 6.24
C ARG A 373 21.41 9.15 7.35
N GLY A 374 20.12 9.18 7.10
CA GLY A 374 19.08 9.45 8.10
C GLY A 374 19.11 8.46 9.26
N ARG A 375 19.56 7.22 9.01
CA ARG A 375 19.74 6.20 10.06
C ARG A 375 20.76 6.56 11.15
N THR A 376 21.67 7.49 10.88
CA THR A 376 22.71 7.90 11.84
C THR A 376 22.19 8.80 12.96
N TRP A 377 20.99 9.34 12.83
CA TRP A 377 20.37 10.19 13.86
C TRP A 377 18.99 9.68 14.31
N ARG A 378 18.36 8.78 13.55
CA ARG A 378 16.98 8.35 13.74
C ARG A 378 16.91 6.82 13.79
N PRO A 379 16.36 6.19 14.88
CA PRO A 379 16.16 4.75 14.94
C PRO A 379 15.00 4.31 14.04
N LEU A 380 14.93 3.01 13.71
CA LEU A 380 13.89 2.47 12.83
C LEU A 380 12.48 2.68 13.40
N VAL A 381 12.28 2.43 14.70
CA VAL A 381 10.97 2.58 15.34
C VAL A 381 10.35 3.96 15.14
N ASP A 382 11.18 5.01 15.14
CA ASP A 382 10.70 6.38 14.99
C ASP A 382 10.09 6.65 13.60
N THR A 383 10.53 5.92 12.56
CA THR A 383 9.92 6.00 11.24
C THR A 383 8.48 5.46 11.23
N GLY A 384 8.19 4.48 12.08
CA GLY A 384 6.82 3.99 12.29
C GLY A 384 5.97 4.95 13.13
N VAL A 385 6.54 5.53 14.19
CA VAL A 385 5.84 6.50 15.03
C VAL A 385 5.46 7.76 14.25
N GLU A 386 6.31 8.21 13.33
CA GLU A 386 6.07 9.39 12.47
C GLU A 386 5.47 9.02 11.09
N ALA A 387 5.03 7.80 10.88
CA ALA A 387 4.58 7.30 9.56
C ALA A 387 3.61 8.24 8.85
N GLN A 388 2.58 8.73 9.57
CA GLN A 388 1.58 9.65 9.02
C GLN A 388 2.18 10.92 8.38
N SER A 389 3.26 11.47 8.96
CA SER A 389 3.94 12.65 8.42
C SER A 389 4.93 12.27 7.31
N LEU A 390 5.51 11.07 7.39
CA LEU A 390 6.51 10.60 6.43
C LEU A 390 5.88 10.22 5.08
N TYR A 391 4.67 9.70 5.07
CA TYR A 391 3.94 9.44 3.82
C TYR A 391 3.66 10.73 3.02
N GLU A 392 3.44 11.84 3.72
CA GLU A 392 3.22 13.17 3.13
C GLU A 392 4.53 13.95 2.91
N ALA A 393 5.67 13.40 3.31
CA ALA A 393 6.95 14.07 3.19
C ALA A 393 7.38 14.19 1.72
N ARG A 394 8.01 15.30 1.37
CA ARG A 394 8.60 15.49 0.04
C ARG A 394 9.70 14.46 -0.20
N GLY A 395 9.83 13.93 -1.43
CA GLY A 395 10.89 13.00 -1.80
C GLY A 395 12.32 13.56 -1.72
N ALA A 396 12.47 14.88 -1.73
CA ALA A 396 13.76 15.55 -1.63
C ALA A 396 14.46 15.24 -0.29
N TRP A 397 15.77 14.90 -0.36
CA TRP A 397 16.61 14.55 0.79
C TRP A 397 16.11 13.32 1.57
N GLU A 398 15.50 12.36 0.90
CA GLU A 398 15.01 11.13 1.51
C GLU A 398 16.12 10.37 2.23
N HIS A 399 17.31 10.24 1.64
CA HIS A 399 18.48 9.60 2.25
C HIS A 399 19.04 10.36 3.49
N TRP A 400 18.61 11.59 3.74
CA TRP A 400 18.97 12.32 4.95
C TRP A 400 17.85 12.34 5.98
N ARG A 401 16.62 12.40 5.54
CA ARG A 401 15.44 12.40 6.41
C ARG A 401 15.17 11.04 7.02
N ARG A 402 15.37 9.97 6.26
CA ARG A 402 14.87 8.63 6.49
C ARG A 402 13.35 8.57 6.32
N GLY A 403 12.87 7.86 5.33
CA GLY A 403 11.44 7.72 5.01
C GLY A 403 10.76 6.63 5.82
N VAL A 404 9.83 5.91 5.19
CA VAL A 404 9.08 4.79 5.79
C VAL A 404 9.90 3.48 5.79
N ASP A 405 11.12 3.56 6.31
CA ASP A 405 12.11 2.47 6.28
C ASP A 405 11.67 1.21 7.05
N PHE A 406 10.61 1.31 7.84
CA PHE A 406 10.03 0.15 8.55
C PHE A 406 9.56 -0.96 7.59
N TYR A 407 9.35 -0.69 6.30
CA TYR A 407 9.15 -1.72 5.26
C TYR A 407 10.46 -2.45 4.94
N ASP A 408 11.37 -1.80 4.25
CA ASP A 408 12.58 -2.41 3.68
C ASP A 408 13.63 -2.76 4.75
N GLU A 409 13.81 -1.93 5.78
CA GLU A 409 14.69 -2.29 6.90
C GLU A 409 14.06 -3.35 7.79
N GLY A 410 12.73 -3.31 7.96
CA GLY A 410 11.97 -4.38 8.59
C GLY A 410 12.18 -5.73 7.88
N LEU A 411 12.17 -5.76 6.54
CA LEU A 411 12.52 -6.96 5.76
C LEU A 411 13.90 -7.50 6.16
N LEU A 412 14.92 -6.66 6.30
CA LEU A 412 16.26 -7.11 6.70
C LEU A 412 16.32 -7.59 8.16
N VAL A 413 15.58 -6.95 9.07
CA VAL A 413 15.45 -7.41 10.47
C VAL A 413 14.86 -8.81 10.52
N TRP A 414 13.79 -9.07 9.76
CA TRP A 414 13.12 -10.38 9.75
C TRP A 414 13.91 -11.44 8.99
N LEU A 415 14.64 -11.09 7.93
CA LEU A 415 15.62 -11.97 7.30
C LEU A 415 16.71 -12.39 8.29
N ASP A 416 17.21 -11.46 9.10
CA ASP A 416 18.24 -11.77 10.12
C ASP A 416 17.67 -12.64 11.25
N ALA A 417 16.41 -12.46 11.61
CA ALA A 417 15.70 -13.33 12.56
C ALA A 417 15.55 -14.76 12.00
N ASP A 418 15.08 -14.94 10.75
CA ASP A 418 14.91 -16.25 10.11
C ASP A 418 16.24 -16.99 10.00
N VAL A 419 17.28 -16.33 9.50
CA VAL A 419 18.63 -16.92 9.41
C VAL A 419 19.18 -17.27 10.79
N THR A 420 18.90 -16.46 11.81
CA THR A 420 19.32 -16.75 13.20
C THR A 420 18.61 -18.01 13.74
N ILE A 421 17.30 -18.15 13.53
CA ILE A 421 16.54 -19.36 13.90
C ILE A 421 17.14 -20.60 13.21
N ARG A 422 17.33 -20.54 11.88
CA ARG A 422 17.89 -21.65 11.09
C ARG A 422 19.27 -22.06 11.59
N ARG A 423 20.16 -21.11 11.83
CA ARG A 423 21.52 -21.39 12.31
C ARG A 423 21.55 -22.02 13.71
N LEU A 424 20.71 -21.53 14.63
CA LEU A 424 20.63 -22.04 16.00
C LEU A 424 19.98 -23.44 16.09
N SER A 425 19.19 -23.81 15.09
CA SER A 425 18.48 -25.09 15.02
C SER A 425 19.06 -26.05 13.99
N ASP A 426 20.22 -25.78 13.40
CA ASP A 426 20.79 -26.55 12.29
C ASP A 426 19.78 -26.80 11.15
N GLY A 427 18.98 -25.74 10.80
CA GLY A 427 17.99 -25.79 9.75
C GLY A 427 16.67 -26.49 10.09
N GLN A 428 16.50 -26.98 11.31
CA GLN A 428 15.29 -27.73 11.71
C GLN A 428 14.09 -26.80 11.99
N ARG A 429 14.32 -25.53 12.20
CA ARG A 429 13.31 -24.49 12.47
C ARG A 429 13.58 -23.26 11.63
N SER A 430 12.52 -22.51 11.38
CA SER A 430 12.54 -21.32 10.54
C SER A 430 11.51 -20.30 11.01
N LEU A 431 11.45 -19.16 10.34
CA LEU A 431 10.39 -18.19 10.55
C LEU A 431 9.02 -18.71 10.08
N ASP A 432 8.95 -19.71 9.20
CA ASP A 432 7.70 -20.38 8.85
C ASP A 432 7.04 -21.03 10.10
N ASP A 433 7.84 -21.54 11.05
CA ASP A 433 7.32 -22.06 12.33
C ASP A 433 6.77 -20.96 13.22
N PHE A 434 7.40 -19.78 13.20
CA PHE A 434 6.84 -18.59 13.86
C PHE A 434 5.51 -18.21 13.24
N CYS A 435 5.42 -18.16 11.90
CA CYS A 435 4.18 -17.82 11.20
C CYS A 435 3.03 -18.77 11.55
N LYS A 436 3.28 -20.08 11.56
CA LYS A 436 2.27 -21.08 11.94
C LYS A 436 1.76 -20.91 13.37
N ARG A 437 2.60 -20.45 14.31
CA ARG A 437 2.20 -20.20 15.69
C ARG A 437 1.53 -18.86 15.86
N PHE A 438 2.16 -17.80 15.34
CA PHE A 438 1.73 -16.43 15.54
C PHE A 438 0.43 -16.10 14.79
N HIS A 439 0.33 -16.61 13.55
CA HIS A 439 -0.83 -16.41 12.68
C HIS A 439 -1.78 -17.63 12.65
N GLY A 440 -1.46 -18.70 13.38
CA GLY A 440 -2.25 -19.93 13.39
C GLY A 440 -3.59 -19.78 14.11
N GLY A 441 -4.39 -20.84 14.04
CA GLY A 441 -5.72 -20.94 14.65
C GLY A 441 -6.73 -21.61 13.71
N PRO A 442 -7.99 -21.74 14.10
CA PRO A 442 -9.00 -22.32 13.23
C PRO A 442 -9.30 -21.39 12.06
N ASN A 443 -9.61 -21.96 10.89
CA ASN A 443 -10.15 -21.21 9.76
C ASN A 443 -11.51 -20.61 10.14
N ARG A 444 -11.57 -19.28 10.24
CA ARG A 444 -12.77 -18.51 10.58
C ARG A 444 -12.90 -17.33 9.62
N GLY A 445 -14.02 -16.68 9.62
CA GLY A 445 -14.15 -15.39 8.93
C GLY A 445 -13.34 -14.29 9.62
N PRO A 446 -13.45 -13.04 9.15
CA PRO A 446 -12.69 -11.91 9.67
C PRO A 446 -12.76 -11.80 11.20
N GLU A 447 -11.61 -11.82 11.83
CA GLU A 447 -11.43 -11.67 13.29
C GLU A 447 -10.12 -10.91 13.51
N VAL A 448 -10.08 -10.01 14.48
CA VAL A 448 -8.85 -9.30 14.88
C VAL A 448 -8.36 -9.84 16.21
N LYS A 449 -7.11 -10.32 16.24
CA LYS A 449 -6.41 -10.75 17.44
C LYS A 449 -5.19 -9.85 17.65
N THR A 450 -5.26 -8.96 18.62
CA THR A 450 -4.20 -7.99 18.89
C THR A 450 -2.93 -8.65 19.44
N TYR A 451 -1.80 -7.94 19.33
CA TYR A 451 -0.53 -8.33 19.90
C TYR A 451 0.31 -7.13 20.34
N THR A 452 1.28 -7.40 21.22
CA THR A 452 2.28 -6.48 21.74
C THR A 452 3.68 -6.91 21.27
N PHE A 453 4.70 -6.11 21.55
CA PHE A 453 6.11 -6.47 21.39
C PHE A 453 6.45 -7.77 22.15
N ASP A 454 5.95 -7.91 23.38
CA ASP A 454 6.25 -9.07 24.22
C ASP A 454 5.62 -10.37 23.66
N ASP A 455 4.47 -10.29 23.00
CA ASP A 455 3.85 -11.44 22.33
C ASP A 455 4.72 -11.92 21.15
N VAL A 456 5.32 -11.00 20.40
CA VAL A 456 6.26 -11.31 19.30
C VAL A 456 7.50 -12.02 19.87
N VAL A 457 8.11 -11.46 20.91
CA VAL A 457 9.27 -12.05 21.60
C VAL A 457 8.95 -13.42 22.18
N ALA A 458 7.82 -13.58 22.84
CA ALA A 458 7.38 -14.85 23.40
C ALA A 458 7.24 -15.92 22.32
N THR A 459 6.57 -15.61 21.21
CA THR A 459 6.38 -16.55 20.11
C THR A 459 7.70 -16.95 19.43
N LEU A 460 8.63 -16.00 19.26
CA LEU A 460 9.98 -16.31 18.75
C LEU A 460 10.72 -17.26 19.69
N ASN A 461 10.62 -17.08 21.02
CA ASN A 461 11.23 -17.95 22.01
C ASN A 461 10.61 -19.36 22.04
N GLU A 462 9.32 -19.50 21.75
CA GLU A 462 8.68 -20.83 21.58
C GLU A 462 9.23 -21.59 20.36
N VAL A 463 9.58 -20.86 19.29
CA VAL A 463 10.19 -21.44 18.10
C VAL A 463 11.64 -21.80 18.36
N GLN A 464 12.44 -20.86 18.82
CA GLN A 464 13.86 -21.03 19.09
C GLN A 464 14.26 -20.17 20.29
N PRO A 465 14.63 -20.74 21.44
CA PRO A 465 15.10 -19.99 22.59
C PRO A 465 16.33 -19.13 22.25
N TYR A 466 16.22 -17.83 22.46
CA TYR A 466 17.29 -16.84 22.22
C TYR A 466 16.93 -15.51 22.89
N ASP A 467 17.86 -14.59 23.08
CA ASP A 467 17.55 -13.25 23.59
C ASP A 467 16.91 -12.36 22.50
N TRP A 468 15.69 -12.73 22.09
CA TRP A 468 14.95 -12.03 21.05
C TRP A 468 14.61 -10.59 21.42
N ALA A 469 14.38 -10.32 22.71
CA ALA A 469 14.09 -8.96 23.16
C ALA A 469 15.28 -8.02 22.88
N LYS A 470 16.49 -8.46 23.24
CA LYS A 470 17.71 -7.70 22.94
C LYS A 470 17.99 -7.64 21.44
N PHE A 471 17.85 -8.76 20.72
CA PHE A 471 18.06 -8.85 19.27
C PHE A 471 17.22 -7.81 18.51
N LEU A 472 15.92 -7.73 18.82
CA LEU A 472 15.00 -6.79 18.17
C LEU A 472 15.23 -5.35 18.62
N ARG A 473 15.45 -5.12 19.92
CA ARG A 473 15.70 -3.76 20.44
C ARG A 473 16.95 -3.13 19.87
N ASP A 474 18.04 -3.89 19.75
CA ASP A 474 19.28 -3.38 19.18
C ASP A 474 19.14 -2.95 17.71
N ARG A 475 18.23 -3.59 16.94
CA ARG A 475 18.02 -3.28 15.51
C ARG A 475 16.98 -2.19 15.26
N VAL A 476 15.94 -2.17 16.08
CA VAL A 476 14.75 -1.35 15.84
C VAL A 476 14.77 -0.05 16.65
N TYR A 477 15.21 -0.11 17.91
CA TYR A 477 15.10 1.00 18.86
C TYR A 477 16.40 1.77 19.06
N THR A 478 17.48 1.37 18.40
CA THR A 478 18.77 2.06 18.50
C THR A 478 19.23 2.60 17.16
N VAL A 479 19.91 3.75 17.20
CA VAL A 479 20.57 4.32 16.03
C VAL A 479 21.76 3.44 15.64
N GLN A 480 21.84 3.08 14.36
CA GLN A 480 22.90 2.22 13.83
C GLN A 480 23.55 2.87 12.59
N PRO A 481 24.89 2.83 12.43
CA PRO A 481 25.58 3.40 11.26
C PRO A 481 25.31 2.62 9.96
N HIS A 482 24.96 1.33 10.07
CA HIS A 482 24.68 0.41 8.97
C HIS A 482 23.36 -0.33 9.18
N PRO A 483 22.68 -0.77 8.12
CA PRO A 483 21.48 -1.61 8.25
C PRO A 483 21.81 -2.99 8.80
N PRO A 484 20.82 -3.78 9.26
CA PRO A 484 21.04 -5.12 9.79
C PRO A 484 21.36 -6.13 8.67
N LEU A 485 22.61 -6.19 8.22
CA LEU A 485 23.06 -7.09 7.16
C LEU A 485 23.35 -8.51 7.65
N GLY A 486 23.14 -8.81 8.94
CA GLY A 486 23.41 -10.13 9.54
C GLY A 486 22.69 -11.26 8.83
N GLY A 487 21.44 -11.04 8.39
CA GLY A 487 20.67 -12.02 7.62
C GLY A 487 21.30 -12.37 6.27
N LEU A 488 21.89 -11.41 5.58
CA LEU A 488 22.62 -11.67 4.34
C LEU A 488 23.95 -12.40 4.62
N GLU A 489 24.77 -11.84 5.51
CA GLU A 489 26.13 -12.32 5.77
C GLU A 489 26.15 -13.71 6.38
N ASN A 490 25.32 -13.96 7.38
CA ASN A 490 25.13 -15.26 7.99
C ASN A 490 24.28 -16.21 7.13
N GLY A 491 23.51 -15.65 6.19
CA GLY A 491 22.76 -16.37 5.16
C GLY A 491 23.59 -16.85 3.98
N GLY A 492 24.91 -16.61 4.00
CA GLY A 492 25.87 -17.10 3.01
C GLY A 492 26.08 -16.16 1.82
N TRP A 493 25.70 -14.87 1.93
CA TRP A 493 25.84 -13.87 0.88
C TRP A 493 26.42 -12.57 1.45
N ARG A 494 26.96 -11.73 0.60
CA ARG A 494 27.42 -10.38 0.94
C ARG A 494 27.11 -9.40 -0.16
N LEU A 495 26.89 -8.15 0.20
CA LEU A 495 26.73 -7.05 -0.73
C LEU A 495 28.00 -6.89 -1.57
N ALA A 496 27.82 -6.77 -2.87
CA ALA A 496 28.88 -6.58 -3.86
C ALA A 496 28.38 -5.59 -4.94
N TRP A 497 29.26 -5.26 -5.89
CA TRP A 497 28.97 -4.26 -6.91
C TRP A 497 29.27 -4.79 -8.29
N ALA A 498 28.38 -4.51 -9.24
CA ALA A 498 28.52 -4.78 -10.66
C ALA A 498 28.51 -3.47 -11.46
N ASP A 499 29.04 -3.51 -12.69
CA ASP A 499 28.97 -2.39 -13.64
C ASP A 499 27.85 -2.54 -14.67
N THR A 500 27.14 -3.65 -14.62
CA THR A 500 25.97 -3.97 -15.45
C THR A 500 24.68 -3.88 -14.65
N VAL A 501 23.64 -3.30 -15.27
CA VAL A 501 22.32 -3.16 -14.64
C VAL A 501 21.58 -4.49 -14.64
N GLY A 502 21.05 -4.88 -13.47
CA GLY A 502 20.21 -6.06 -13.30
C GLY A 502 18.78 -5.89 -13.83
N ALA A 503 18.02 -6.97 -13.89
CA ALA A 503 16.64 -6.96 -14.39
C ALA A 503 15.71 -6.17 -13.47
N MET A 504 15.84 -6.33 -12.16
CA MET A 504 15.01 -5.62 -11.16
C MET A 504 15.30 -4.12 -11.13
N GLN A 505 16.56 -3.71 -11.36
CA GLN A 505 16.90 -2.29 -11.47
C GLN A 505 16.27 -1.66 -12.72
N ARG A 506 16.30 -2.35 -13.89
CA ARG A 506 15.60 -1.88 -15.10
C ARG A 506 14.10 -1.74 -14.87
N ALA A 507 13.50 -2.74 -14.25
CA ALA A 507 12.08 -2.74 -13.92
C ALA A 507 11.71 -1.56 -13.01
N ARG A 508 12.51 -1.28 -11.98
CA ARG A 508 12.31 -0.13 -11.08
C ARG A 508 12.41 1.20 -11.82
N GLU A 509 13.38 1.34 -12.71
CA GLU A 509 13.53 2.55 -13.53
C GLU A 509 12.35 2.74 -14.49
N ALA A 510 11.84 1.65 -15.08
CA ALA A 510 10.69 1.68 -15.98
C ALA A 510 9.40 2.08 -15.23
N GLY A 511 9.07 1.37 -14.16
CA GLY A 511 7.86 1.63 -13.36
C GLY A 511 7.92 2.97 -12.62
N GLY A 512 9.07 3.32 -12.04
CA GLY A 512 9.27 4.57 -11.29
C GLY A 512 9.61 5.79 -12.17
N LYS A 513 9.69 5.64 -13.48
CA LYS A 513 10.07 6.69 -14.44
C LYS A 513 11.29 7.49 -13.96
N SER A 514 12.37 6.78 -13.63
CA SER A 514 13.57 7.38 -13.04
C SER A 514 14.86 6.97 -13.74
N VAL A 515 15.91 7.77 -13.56
CA VAL A 515 17.30 7.42 -13.86
C VAL A 515 18.04 7.36 -12.54
N ASP A 516 18.38 6.14 -12.11
CA ASP A 516 18.96 5.90 -10.79
C ASP A 516 20.47 5.65 -10.88
N GLU A 517 21.25 6.62 -10.42
CA GLU A 517 22.70 6.55 -10.24
C GLU A 517 23.10 6.81 -8.77
N THR A 518 22.21 6.44 -7.85
CA THR A 518 22.39 6.54 -6.39
C THR A 518 23.70 5.90 -5.95
N TYR A 519 24.01 4.72 -6.48
CA TYR A 519 25.21 3.96 -6.08
C TYR A 519 26.47 4.33 -6.86
N SER A 520 26.32 5.11 -7.94
CA SER A 520 27.44 5.66 -8.71
C SER A 520 27.89 6.99 -8.10
N ILE A 521 27.18 8.06 -8.38
CA ILE A 521 27.51 9.42 -7.95
C ILE A 521 26.62 9.96 -6.83
N GLY A 522 25.63 9.18 -6.38
CA GLY A 522 24.67 9.58 -5.35
C GLY A 522 23.56 10.48 -5.87
N LEU A 523 23.02 10.18 -7.05
CA LEU A 523 22.06 11.03 -7.76
C LEU A 523 20.93 10.18 -8.35
N SER A 524 19.69 10.59 -8.14
CA SER A 524 18.54 10.10 -8.87
C SER A 524 17.82 11.23 -9.61
N LEU A 525 17.31 10.94 -10.82
CA LEU A 525 16.66 11.91 -11.69
C LEU A 525 15.29 11.41 -12.10
N ASP A 526 14.39 12.33 -12.38
CA ASP A 526 13.20 12.06 -13.16
C ASP A 526 13.59 11.77 -14.64
N ALA A 527 13.05 10.70 -15.21
CA ALA A 527 13.47 10.23 -16.54
C ALA A 527 12.99 11.13 -17.69
N GLU A 528 11.92 11.91 -17.49
CA GLU A 528 11.32 12.77 -18.51
C GLU A 528 11.86 14.20 -18.43
N SER A 529 11.88 14.77 -17.22
CA SER A 529 12.25 16.16 -17.00
C SER A 529 13.76 16.35 -16.73
N ASN A 530 14.50 15.32 -16.33
CA ASN A 530 15.85 15.35 -15.77
C ASN A 530 15.96 16.17 -14.46
N ASP A 531 14.85 16.37 -13.75
CA ASP A 531 14.89 17.01 -12.44
C ASP A 531 15.55 16.07 -11.42
N VAL A 532 16.41 16.64 -10.56
CA VAL A 532 17.05 15.90 -9.48
C VAL A 532 16.00 15.56 -8.42
N LYS A 533 15.68 14.26 -8.29
CA LYS A 533 14.74 13.76 -7.31
C LYS A 533 15.36 13.69 -5.91
N ASP A 534 16.56 13.10 -5.82
CA ASP A 534 17.26 12.99 -4.55
C ASP A 534 18.78 12.97 -4.73
N VAL A 535 19.50 13.30 -3.66
CA VAL A 535 20.96 13.30 -3.57
C VAL A 535 21.40 12.65 -2.26
N VAL A 536 22.28 11.65 -2.34
CA VAL A 536 22.80 10.96 -1.16
C VAL A 536 23.81 11.86 -0.45
N PRO A 537 23.59 12.21 0.83
CA PRO A 537 24.54 13.02 1.61
C PRO A 537 25.93 12.39 1.70
N GLY A 538 26.97 13.17 1.44
CA GLY A 538 28.36 12.72 1.40
C GLY A 538 28.78 12.04 0.10
N SER A 539 27.90 11.94 -0.91
CA SER A 539 28.21 11.41 -2.25
C SER A 539 29.05 12.38 -3.10
N ALA A 540 29.47 11.94 -4.29
CA ALA A 540 30.17 12.80 -5.24
C ALA A 540 29.29 13.97 -5.72
N ALA A 541 28.00 13.75 -5.92
CA ALA A 541 27.03 14.79 -6.29
C ALA A 541 26.86 15.82 -5.17
N ASP A 542 26.65 15.38 -3.93
CA ASP A 542 26.51 16.26 -2.77
C ASP A 542 27.75 17.14 -2.56
N ARG A 543 28.94 16.54 -2.55
CA ARG A 543 30.20 17.29 -2.42
C ARG A 543 30.44 18.32 -3.52
N ALA A 544 29.88 18.11 -4.71
CA ALA A 544 29.91 19.06 -5.81
C ALA A 544 28.79 20.12 -5.74
N GLY A 545 27.92 20.03 -4.72
CA GLY A 545 26.83 20.94 -4.45
C GLY A 545 25.63 20.73 -5.37
N VAL A 546 25.40 19.51 -5.85
CA VAL A 546 24.12 19.12 -6.47
C VAL A 546 23.09 18.95 -5.35
N ALA A 547 21.86 19.38 -5.61
CA ALA A 547 20.76 19.27 -4.66
C ALA A 547 19.46 18.84 -5.35
N PRO A 548 18.53 18.24 -4.62
CA PRO A 548 17.19 17.98 -5.13
C PRO A 548 16.51 19.25 -5.67
N GLU A 549 15.59 19.08 -6.58
CA GLU A 549 14.87 20.16 -7.31
C GLU A 549 15.73 20.96 -8.30
N MET A 550 17.02 20.69 -8.43
CA MET A 550 17.81 21.18 -9.56
C MET A 550 17.47 20.37 -10.82
N LYS A 551 17.71 20.95 -11.99
CA LYS A 551 17.52 20.27 -13.28
C LYS A 551 18.86 20.03 -13.96
N LEU A 552 19.08 18.80 -14.43
CA LEU A 552 20.27 18.44 -15.18
C LEU A 552 20.09 18.82 -16.66
N LEU A 553 20.84 19.80 -17.13
CA LEU A 553 20.79 20.31 -18.51
C LEU A 553 21.86 19.70 -19.40
N GLY A 554 23.03 19.39 -18.85
CA GLY A 554 24.16 18.91 -19.63
C GLY A 554 25.14 18.07 -18.85
N VAL A 555 25.86 17.20 -19.55
CA VAL A 555 26.91 16.32 -19.02
C VAL A 555 28.12 16.41 -19.95
N ASN A 556 29.29 16.80 -19.41
CA ASN A 556 30.56 16.98 -20.16
C ASN A 556 30.34 17.79 -21.45
N GLY A 557 29.59 18.90 -21.38
CA GLY A 557 29.34 19.80 -22.51
C GLY A 557 28.29 19.31 -23.53
N ARG A 558 27.66 18.15 -23.31
CA ARG A 558 26.58 17.61 -24.16
C ARG A 558 25.23 17.78 -23.45
N ARG A 559 24.13 17.91 -24.21
CA ARG A 559 22.76 17.91 -23.64
C ARG A 559 22.54 16.64 -22.82
N ALA A 560 21.96 16.79 -21.63
CA ALA A 560 21.64 15.68 -20.75
C ALA A 560 20.63 14.71 -21.38
N SER A 561 20.92 13.44 -21.26
CA SER A 561 20.00 12.31 -21.44
C SER A 561 20.52 11.15 -20.62
N LYS A 562 19.67 10.15 -20.38
CA LYS A 562 20.04 8.92 -19.67
C LYS A 562 21.30 8.29 -20.23
N ASP A 563 21.42 8.16 -21.56
CA ASP A 563 22.56 7.53 -22.21
C ASP A 563 23.83 8.39 -22.09
N VAL A 564 23.73 9.70 -22.32
CA VAL A 564 24.87 10.63 -22.18
C VAL A 564 25.42 10.62 -20.75
N LEU A 565 24.55 10.59 -19.73
CA LEU A 565 24.96 10.49 -18.33
C LEU A 565 25.68 9.15 -18.06
N ARG A 566 25.13 8.05 -18.55
CA ARG A 566 25.66 6.70 -18.34
C ARG A 566 27.00 6.48 -19.05
N ASP A 567 27.14 6.96 -20.28
CA ASP A 567 28.41 6.94 -21.01
C ASP A 567 29.48 7.75 -20.29
N ALA A 568 29.12 8.94 -19.82
CA ALA A 568 30.03 9.80 -19.05
C ALA A 568 30.46 9.15 -17.73
N LEU A 569 29.54 8.51 -17.00
CA LEU A 569 29.85 7.74 -15.80
C LEU A 569 30.78 6.57 -16.09
N ALA A 570 30.51 5.79 -17.12
CA ALA A 570 31.40 4.69 -17.52
C ALA A 570 32.83 5.19 -17.84
N ALA A 571 32.95 6.35 -18.49
CA ALA A 571 34.21 6.96 -18.82
C ALA A 571 35.02 7.45 -17.59
N THR A 572 34.36 7.66 -16.44
CA THR A 572 35.07 8.14 -15.22
C THR A 572 36.14 7.20 -14.70
N LYS A 573 36.10 5.92 -15.02
CA LYS A 573 37.19 4.95 -14.74
C LYS A 573 38.52 5.42 -15.34
N LYS A 574 38.46 6.19 -16.43
CA LYS A 574 39.65 6.75 -17.11
C LYS A 574 39.87 8.24 -16.81
N THR A 575 38.80 9.03 -16.83
CA THR A 575 38.85 10.50 -16.69
C THR A 575 38.98 10.96 -15.23
N GLY A 576 38.45 10.17 -14.29
CA GLY A 576 38.40 10.50 -12.86
C GLY A 576 37.45 11.62 -12.49
N THR A 577 36.73 12.19 -13.46
CA THR A 577 35.78 13.29 -13.23
C THR A 577 34.62 13.25 -14.22
N ILE A 578 33.50 13.85 -13.81
CA ILE A 578 32.35 14.15 -14.65
C ILE A 578 31.88 15.58 -14.35
N GLU A 579 31.49 16.32 -15.36
CA GLU A 579 30.97 17.67 -15.25
C GLU A 579 29.50 17.71 -15.56
N LEU A 580 28.70 18.35 -14.68
CA LEU A 580 27.26 18.51 -14.81
C LEU A 580 26.92 19.99 -14.94
N LEU A 581 26.18 20.37 -15.98
CA LEU A 581 25.53 21.67 -16.10
C LEU A 581 24.14 21.55 -15.49
N LEU A 582 23.86 22.39 -14.49
CA LEU A 582 22.65 22.35 -13.69
C LEU A 582 21.93 23.70 -13.75
N GLU A 583 20.61 23.66 -13.76
CA GLU A 583 19.71 24.78 -13.54
C GLU A 583 19.16 24.68 -12.11
N ASN A 584 19.24 25.77 -11.36
CA ASN A 584 18.62 25.92 -10.04
C ASN A 584 17.78 27.20 -10.05
N LYS A 585 16.49 27.03 -10.27
CA LYS A 585 15.55 28.14 -10.52
C LYS A 585 16.00 28.93 -11.76
N GLU A 586 16.36 30.20 -11.63
CA GLU A 586 16.87 31.06 -12.71
C GLU A 586 18.39 31.02 -12.89
N PHE A 587 19.13 30.25 -12.04
CA PHE A 587 20.58 30.26 -12.03
C PHE A 587 21.15 28.99 -12.67
N PHE A 588 22.15 29.15 -13.52
CA PHE A 588 22.94 28.05 -14.06
C PHE A 588 24.23 27.89 -13.27
N ARG A 589 24.65 26.66 -13.07
CA ARG A 589 25.92 26.32 -12.45
C ARG A 589 26.52 25.06 -13.06
N THR A 590 27.84 25.00 -13.07
CA THR A 590 28.58 23.81 -13.44
C THR A 590 29.10 23.15 -12.17
N ALA A 591 28.79 21.87 -11.98
CA ALA A 591 29.28 21.04 -10.90
C ALA A 591 30.29 20.03 -11.46
N LYS A 592 31.53 20.05 -10.94
CA LYS A 592 32.58 19.09 -11.31
C LYS A 592 32.70 18.04 -10.20
N LEU A 593 32.35 16.81 -10.51
CA LEU A 593 32.37 15.69 -9.57
C LEU A 593 33.67 14.92 -9.73
N ALA A 594 34.43 14.72 -8.64
CA ALA A 594 35.54 13.78 -8.57
C ALA A 594 34.97 12.38 -8.33
N TYR A 595 35.03 11.50 -9.34
CA TYR A 595 34.50 10.16 -9.29
C TYR A 595 35.28 9.25 -10.27
N ARG A 596 35.58 7.99 -9.85
CA ARG A 596 36.47 7.09 -10.63
C ARG A 596 35.93 5.67 -10.80
N ASP A 597 34.81 5.34 -10.17
CA ASP A 597 34.38 3.93 -10.06
C ASP A 597 33.55 3.46 -11.27
N GLY A 598 33.19 4.37 -12.18
CA GLY A 598 32.27 4.04 -13.28
C GLY A 598 30.84 3.87 -12.77
N ARG A 599 30.03 3.13 -13.51
CA ARG A 599 28.69 2.78 -13.02
C ARG A 599 28.78 1.67 -11.98
N ARG A 600 27.93 1.76 -10.96
CA ARG A 600 27.86 0.77 -9.88
C ARG A 600 26.43 0.39 -9.62
N PHE A 601 26.17 -0.90 -9.58
CA PHE A 601 24.89 -1.48 -9.22
C PHE A 601 25.07 -2.50 -8.10
N PRO A 602 24.17 -2.52 -7.10
CA PRO A 602 24.25 -3.52 -6.05
C PRO A 602 23.98 -4.91 -6.59
N THR A 603 24.75 -5.87 -6.12
CA THR A 603 24.57 -7.30 -6.36
C THR A 603 24.95 -8.10 -5.12
N LEU A 604 24.62 -9.37 -5.07
CA LEU A 604 25.08 -10.26 -4.01
C LEU A 604 26.13 -11.23 -4.55
N SER A 605 27.19 -11.45 -3.78
CA SER A 605 28.17 -12.49 -4.04
C SER A 605 28.12 -13.56 -2.96
N ARG A 606 28.30 -14.83 -3.37
CA ARG A 606 28.36 -15.95 -2.40
C ARG A 606 29.54 -15.79 -1.46
N LYS A 607 29.30 -16.11 -0.19
CA LYS A 607 30.29 -16.14 0.88
C LYS A 607 30.61 -17.61 1.18
N ALA A 608 31.31 -18.27 0.26
CA ALA A 608 31.75 -19.65 0.48
C ALA A 608 32.86 -19.72 1.55
N PRO A 609 32.90 -20.76 2.42
CA PRO A 609 32.10 -21.97 2.42
C PRO A 609 30.78 -21.90 3.22
N GLU A 610 30.33 -20.73 3.63
CA GLU A 610 29.12 -20.53 4.42
C GLU A 610 27.91 -21.25 3.81
N HIS A 611 26.99 -21.74 4.65
CA HIS A 611 25.73 -22.34 4.20
C HIS A 611 24.84 -21.33 3.47
N ASP A 612 24.05 -21.77 2.50
CA ASP A 612 23.18 -20.90 1.67
C ASP A 612 21.75 -20.85 2.18
N TRP A 613 21.55 -20.27 3.38
CA TRP A 613 20.23 -20.13 3.97
C TRP A 613 19.29 -19.24 3.12
N VAL A 614 19.82 -18.21 2.45
CA VAL A 614 18.99 -17.33 1.62
C VAL A 614 18.36 -18.11 0.46
N SER A 615 19.10 -18.97 -0.22
CA SER A 615 18.52 -19.79 -1.30
C SER A 615 17.50 -20.81 -0.78
N GLU A 616 17.69 -21.37 0.42
CA GLU A 616 16.71 -22.26 1.04
C GLU A 616 15.42 -21.53 1.43
N ILE A 617 15.53 -20.31 1.96
CA ILE A 617 14.37 -19.47 2.30
C ILE A 617 13.51 -19.21 1.06
N LEU A 618 14.15 -18.97 -0.08
CA LEU A 618 13.50 -18.62 -1.34
C LEU A 618 12.99 -19.82 -2.15
N ALA A 619 13.35 -21.05 -1.73
CA ALA A 619 12.92 -22.26 -2.43
C ALA A 619 11.42 -22.54 -2.21
N PRO A 620 10.66 -23.03 -3.21
CA PRO A 620 9.27 -23.43 -3.05
C PRO A 620 9.08 -24.48 -1.94
N HIS A 621 8.02 -24.36 -1.14
CA HIS A 621 7.64 -25.29 -0.08
C HIS A 621 6.33 -26.02 -0.40
N ALA A 622 5.44 -25.43 -1.20
CA ALA A 622 4.22 -26.09 -1.65
C ALA A 622 4.51 -27.06 -2.81
N ASN A 623 3.98 -28.30 -2.72
CA ASN A 623 4.07 -29.32 -3.77
C ASN A 623 3.05 -29.09 -4.90
#